data_9856622b82c3314e6b323e9405d31c04
#
_entry.id   9856622b82c3314e6b323e9405d31c04
#
_cell.length_a   1.000
_cell.length_b   1.000
_cell.length_c   1.000
_cell.angle_alpha   90.00
_cell.angle_beta   90.00
_cell.angle_gamma   90.00
#
_symmetry.space_group_name_H-M   'P 1'
#
loop_
_entity.id
_entity.type
_entity.pdbx_description
1 polymer ?
#
loop_
_entity_poly.entity_id
_entity_poly.type
_entity_poly.pdbx_seq_one_letter_code
_entity_poly.pdbx_strand_id
1 'polypeptide(L)'
;VQKFGQYTRLVFKQKKTGGQEYLDIPNVALEYLGERGNEKASDLVFRSFKYSSETSLELRRWALAAGISKDFTFHCSRHTFAVMLLNSGADIYTVSKLLGHRELQTTQIYAHILDKKKQDAISTISDLFDK
;
A
#
# COMPACT_ATOMS: atom_id res chain seq x y z
N VAL A 1 -3.50 17.37 -4.47
CA VAL A 1 -4.65 16.70 -3.84
C VAL A 1 -5.92 17.35 -4.36
N GLN A 2 -6.81 16.58 -4.95
CA GLN A 2 -8.08 17.07 -5.50
C GLN A 2 -9.23 16.39 -4.76
N LYS A 3 -10.29 17.15 -4.44
CA LYS A 3 -11.53 16.57 -3.91
C LYS A 3 -12.40 16.09 -5.07
N PHE A 4 -12.84 14.84 -5.01
CA PHE A 4 -13.70 14.21 -5.99
C PHE A 4 -14.93 13.62 -5.28
N GLY A 5 -16.02 14.40 -5.20
CA GLY A 5 -17.18 14.01 -4.40
C GLY A 5 -16.78 13.73 -2.94
N GLN A 6 -17.04 12.52 -2.47
CA GLN A 6 -16.66 12.08 -1.12
C GLN A 6 -15.25 11.48 -1.01
N TYR A 7 -14.47 11.45 -2.11
CA TYR A 7 -13.11 10.93 -2.11
C TYR A 7 -12.10 12.05 -2.28
N THR A 8 -10.96 11.90 -1.63
CA THR A 8 -9.80 12.76 -1.85
C THR A 8 -8.82 12.00 -2.74
N ARG A 9 -8.48 12.60 -3.88
CA ARG A 9 -7.59 12.01 -4.87
C ARG A 9 -6.21 12.66 -4.83
N LEU A 10 -5.19 11.85 -4.63
CA LEU A 10 -3.79 12.21 -4.83
C LEU A 10 -3.44 11.99 -6.29
N VAL A 11 -3.03 13.05 -6.97
CA VAL A 11 -2.51 12.97 -8.34
C VAL A 11 -1.01 13.25 -8.29
N PHE A 12 -0.21 12.37 -8.84
CA PHE A 12 1.25 12.50 -8.82
C PHE A 12 1.88 11.96 -10.10
N LYS A 13 3.06 12.48 -10.42
CA LYS A 13 3.85 11.98 -11.54
C LYS A 13 4.85 10.95 -11.03
N GLN A 14 4.77 9.75 -11.55
CA GLN A 14 5.68 8.69 -11.16
C GLN A 14 7.08 8.97 -11.71
N LYS A 15 8.08 9.15 -10.83
CA LYS A 15 9.44 9.54 -11.22
C LYS A 15 10.10 8.55 -12.18
N LYS A 16 9.87 7.25 -11.97
CA LYS A 16 10.50 6.17 -12.76
C LYS A 16 9.90 6.01 -14.16
N THR A 17 8.62 6.27 -14.32
CA THR A 17 7.88 5.99 -15.56
C THR A 17 7.47 7.25 -16.30
N GLY A 18 7.50 8.41 -15.63
CA GLY A 18 7.04 9.69 -16.17
C GLY A 18 5.52 9.79 -16.32
N GLY A 19 4.79 8.70 -16.08
CA GLY A 19 3.33 8.67 -16.17
C GLY A 19 2.65 9.44 -15.03
N GLN A 20 1.48 9.97 -15.34
CA GLN A 20 0.59 10.53 -14.31
C GLN A 20 -0.21 9.39 -13.70
N GLU A 21 -0.14 9.30 -12.38
CA GLU A 21 -0.84 8.30 -11.59
C GLU A 21 -1.79 9.00 -10.61
N TYR A 22 -2.80 8.28 -10.18
CA TYR A 22 -3.70 8.77 -9.14
C TYR A 22 -3.99 7.67 -8.12
N LEU A 23 -4.24 8.09 -6.90
CA LEU A 23 -4.62 7.22 -5.79
C LEU A 23 -5.71 7.90 -4.98
N ASP A 24 -6.82 7.21 -4.80
CA ASP A 24 -7.88 7.67 -3.91
C ASP A 24 -7.48 7.38 -2.47
N ILE A 25 -7.54 8.39 -1.62
CA ILE A 25 -7.04 8.37 -0.26
C ILE A 25 -8.23 8.24 0.70
N PRO A 26 -8.27 7.22 1.55
CA PRO A 26 -9.29 7.10 2.58
C PRO A 26 -9.12 8.17 3.65
N ASN A 27 -10.22 8.55 4.31
CA ASN A 27 -10.21 9.62 5.32
C ASN A 27 -9.17 9.38 6.42
N VAL A 28 -8.99 8.14 6.88
CA VAL A 28 -7.98 7.80 7.88
C VAL A 28 -6.56 8.16 7.42
N ALA A 29 -6.26 8.06 6.14
CA ALA A 29 -4.94 8.43 5.61
C ALA A 29 -4.78 9.95 5.47
N LEU A 30 -5.88 10.70 5.30
CA LEU A 30 -5.86 12.17 5.26
C LEU A 30 -5.41 12.77 6.59
N GLU A 31 -5.75 12.15 7.71
CA GLU A 31 -5.33 12.59 9.05
C GLU A 31 -3.78 12.63 9.16
N TYR A 32 -3.09 11.68 8.51
CA TYR A 32 -1.62 11.63 8.49
C TYR A 32 -0.98 12.60 7.50
N LEU A 33 -1.73 13.12 6.53
CA LEU A 33 -1.22 14.14 5.61
C LEU A 33 -1.20 15.54 6.22
N GLY A 34 -1.95 15.75 7.30
CA GLY A 34 -2.13 17.03 7.94
C GLY A 34 -3.01 17.99 7.12
N GLU A 35 -3.28 19.14 7.69
CA GLU A 35 -4.05 20.19 7.02
C GLU A 35 -3.19 20.93 6.00
N ARG A 36 -3.77 21.19 4.84
CA ARG A 36 -3.14 22.03 3.83
C ARG A 36 -3.33 23.49 4.23
N GLY A 37 -2.23 24.16 4.52
CA GLY A 37 -2.19 25.61 4.74
C GLY A 37 -2.16 26.38 3.41
N ASN A 38 -1.30 27.40 3.34
CA ASN A 38 -1.12 28.26 2.14
C ASN A 38 -0.13 27.66 1.11
N GLU A 39 0.10 26.35 1.13
CA GLU A 39 1.05 25.69 0.24
C GLU A 39 0.58 25.68 -1.20
N LYS A 40 1.56 25.85 -2.10
CA LYS A 40 1.35 25.74 -3.56
C LYS A 40 1.15 24.28 -3.95
N ALA A 41 0.51 24.04 -5.07
CA ALA A 41 0.32 22.70 -5.62
C ALA A 41 1.64 21.96 -5.92
N SER A 42 2.72 22.71 -6.11
CA SER A 42 4.08 22.18 -6.34
C SER A 42 4.84 21.80 -5.09
N ASP A 43 4.36 22.19 -3.91
CA ASP A 43 5.06 21.96 -2.67
C ASP A 43 4.96 20.50 -2.24
N LEU A 44 6.03 20.02 -1.59
CA LEU A 44 6.07 18.66 -1.07
C LEU A 44 5.11 18.51 0.10
N VAL A 45 4.37 17.40 0.14
CA VAL A 45 3.50 17.05 1.28
C VAL A 45 4.35 16.86 2.54
N PHE A 46 5.47 16.17 2.43
CA PHE A 46 6.42 15.95 3.54
C PHE A 46 7.70 16.74 3.29
N ARG A 47 7.72 18.01 3.69
CA ARG A 47 8.82 18.95 3.40
C ARG A 47 10.15 18.53 3.99
N SER A 48 10.13 18.00 5.20
CA SER A 48 11.35 17.62 5.94
C SER A 48 11.77 16.17 5.69
N PHE A 49 10.99 15.41 4.93
CA PHE A 49 11.26 14.01 4.72
C PHE A 49 12.04 13.78 3.44
N LYS A 50 13.24 13.24 3.58
CA LYS A 50 14.05 12.73 2.47
C LYS A 50 14.44 11.29 2.78
N TYR A 51 14.00 10.37 1.94
CA TYR A 51 14.42 8.99 2.08
C TYR A 51 15.93 8.86 1.86
N SER A 52 16.63 8.31 2.85
CA SER A 52 18.08 8.14 2.86
C SER A 52 18.46 6.85 3.61
N SER A 53 19.73 6.50 3.60
CA SER A 53 20.26 5.40 4.43
C SER A 53 20.04 5.65 5.93
N GLU A 54 20.14 6.90 6.38
CA GLU A 54 19.84 7.29 7.76
C GLU A 54 18.38 7.00 8.12
N THR A 55 17.43 7.38 7.26
CA THR A 55 16.01 7.09 7.48
C THR A 55 15.75 5.58 7.59
N SER A 56 16.45 4.79 6.79
CA SER A 56 16.36 3.33 6.85
C SER A 56 16.93 2.78 8.17
N LEU A 57 18.03 3.37 8.66
CA LEU A 57 18.64 2.99 9.92
C LEU A 57 17.72 3.34 11.10
N GLU A 58 17.14 4.54 11.11
CA GLU A 58 16.19 4.96 12.16
C GLU A 58 14.95 4.05 12.19
N LEU A 59 14.41 3.71 11.01
CA LEU A 59 13.29 2.79 10.92
C LEU A 59 13.63 1.41 11.50
N ARG A 60 14.84 0.91 11.23
CA ARG A 60 15.33 -0.36 11.81
C ARG A 60 15.50 -0.26 13.32
N ARG A 61 16.07 0.83 13.84
CA ARG A 61 16.22 1.07 15.29
C ARG A 61 14.86 1.10 15.98
N TRP A 62 13.90 1.79 15.37
CA TRP A 62 12.55 1.86 15.89
C TRP A 62 11.87 0.47 15.92
N ALA A 63 12.01 -0.32 14.85
CA ALA A 63 11.49 -1.69 14.80
C ALA A 63 12.11 -2.56 15.91
N LEU A 64 13.44 -2.50 16.10
CA LEU A 64 14.12 -3.24 17.15
C LEU A 64 13.66 -2.82 18.54
N ALA A 65 13.47 -1.52 18.79
CA ALA A 65 12.95 -1.01 20.06
C ALA A 65 11.52 -1.50 20.35
N ALA A 66 10.74 -1.77 19.30
CA ALA A 66 9.40 -2.37 19.37
C ALA A 66 9.43 -3.92 19.45
N GLY A 67 10.61 -4.54 19.59
CA GLY A 67 10.76 -6.00 19.65
C GLY A 67 10.66 -6.71 18.30
N ILE A 68 10.71 -5.98 17.20
CA ILE A 68 10.66 -6.53 15.84
C ILE A 68 12.09 -6.78 15.35
N SER A 69 12.52 -8.05 15.33
CA SER A 69 13.87 -8.47 14.90
C SER A 69 14.00 -8.69 13.39
N LYS A 70 12.89 -8.69 12.63
CA LYS A 70 12.90 -8.83 11.17
C LYS A 70 13.42 -7.58 10.49
N ASP A 71 14.03 -7.75 9.31
CA ASP A 71 14.37 -6.63 8.46
C ASP A 71 13.11 -5.81 8.12
N PHE A 72 13.12 -4.56 8.57
CA PHE A 72 12.01 -3.63 8.40
C PHE A 72 12.44 -2.44 7.56
N THR A 73 11.77 -2.26 6.43
CA THR A 73 12.07 -1.20 5.46
C THR A 73 10.78 -0.50 5.03
N PHE A 74 10.88 0.66 4.41
CA PHE A 74 9.71 1.30 3.79
C PHE A 74 9.00 0.42 2.76
N HIS A 75 9.73 -0.49 2.11
CA HIS A 75 9.14 -1.41 1.15
C HIS A 75 8.18 -2.42 1.80
N CYS A 76 8.39 -2.71 3.09
CA CYS A 76 7.47 -3.57 3.86
C CYS A 76 6.06 -2.99 3.94
N SER A 77 5.92 -1.65 4.00
CA SER A 77 4.60 -1.00 3.99
C SER A 77 3.84 -1.28 2.69
N ARG A 78 4.55 -1.30 1.56
CA ARG A 78 3.99 -1.63 0.25
C ARG A 78 3.54 -3.09 0.18
N HIS A 79 4.36 -4.02 0.72
CA HIS A 79 3.99 -5.43 0.82
C HIS A 79 2.76 -5.61 1.72
N THR A 80 2.75 -4.96 2.88
CA THR A 80 1.61 -4.99 3.81
C THR A 80 0.34 -4.49 3.15
N PHE A 81 0.41 -3.36 2.43
CA PHE A 81 -0.73 -2.81 1.70
C PHE A 81 -1.29 -3.81 0.67
N ALA A 82 -0.41 -4.44 -0.13
CA ALA A 82 -0.82 -5.46 -1.08
C ALA A 82 -1.53 -6.64 -0.42
N VAL A 83 -0.94 -7.16 0.67
CA VAL A 83 -1.51 -8.28 1.43
C VAL A 83 -2.86 -7.92 2.03
N MET A 84 -3.00 -6.73 2.61
CA MET A 84 -4.26 -6.25 3.18
C MET A 84 -5.35 -6.14 2.12
N LEU A 85 -5.05 -5.60 0.93
CA LEU A 85 -6.00 -5.50 -0.18
C LEU A 85 -6.46 -6.88 -0.65
N LEU A 86 -5.54 -7.83 -0.85
CA LEU A 86 -5.87 -9.19 -1.23
C LEU A 86 -6.70 -9.88 -0.14
N ASN A 87 -6.40 -9.65 1.13
CA ASN A 87 -7.16 -10.19 2.25
C ASN A 87 -8.55 -9.58 2.37
N SER A 88 -8.75 -8.36 1.96
CA SER A 88 -10.08 -7.73 1.90
C SER A 88 -10.90 -8.13 0.65
N GLY A 89 -10.36 -8.98 -0.23
CA GLY A 89 -11.07 -9.50 -1.39
C GLY A 89 -10.77 -8.78 -2.71
N ALA A 90 -9.83 -7.82 -2.71
CA ALA A 90 -9.40 -7.22 -3.97
C ALA A 90 -8.71 -8.27 -4.87
N ASP A 91 -8.97 -8.20 -6.17
CA ASP A 91 -8.30 -9.06 -7.14
C ASP A 91 -6.86 -8.58 -7.41
N ILE A 92 -6.02 -9.49 -7.90
CA ILE A 92 -4.59 -9.23 -8.11
C ILE A 92 -4.33 -8.14 -9.16
N TYR A 93 -5.22 -7.98 -10.13
CA TYR A 93 -5.10 -6.93 -11.15
C TYR A 93 -5.32 -5.55 -10.53
N THR A 94 -6.37 -5.41 -9.73
CA THR A 94 -6.66 -4.18 -8.98
C THR A 94 -5.48 -3.82 -8.06
N VAL A 95 -4.94 -4.79 -7.32
CA VAL A 95 -3.76 -4.59 -6.47
C VAL A 95 -2.55 -4.14 -7.30
N SER A 96 -2.31 -4.76 -8.45
CA SER A 96 -1.23 -4.39 -9.37
C SER A 96 -1.34 -2.92 -9.80
N LYS A 97 -2.54 -2.47 -10.15
CA LYS A 97 -2.80 -1.07 -10.54
C LYS A 97 -2.60 -0.10 -9.39
N LEU A 98 -3.12 -0.41 -8.20
CA LEU A 98 -2.94 0.42 -7.00
C LEU A 98 -1.47 0.53 -6.57
N LEU A 99 -0.69 -0.51 -6.81
CA LEU A 99 0.75 -0.51 -6.61
C LEU A 99 1.53 0.20 -7.73
N GLY A 100 0.89 0.56 -8.84
CA GLY A 100 1.56 1.17 -10.00
C GLY A 100 2.53 0.22 -10.68
N HIS A 101 2.28 -1.10 -10.66
CA HIS A 101 3.06 -2.06 -11.42
C HIS A 101 2.69 -1.98 -12.90
N ARG A 102 3.69 -1.90 -13.78
CA ARG A 102 3.46 -1.94 -15.24
C ARG A 102 3.01 -3.32 -15.69
N GLU A 103 3.60 -4.35 -15.10
CA GLU A 103 3.34 -5.75 -15.43
C GLU A 103 2.71 -6.45 -14.23
N LEU A 104 1.67 -7.21 -14.48
CA LEU A 104 0.98 -8.01 -13.47
C LEU A 104 1.92 -9.04 -12.83
N GLN A 105 2.89 -9.53 -13.59
CA GLN A 105 3.88 -10.50 -13.12
C GLN A 105 4.62 -10.04 -11.86
N THR A 106 4.89 -8.73 -11.73
CA THR A 106 5.49 -8.16 -10.51
C THR A 106 4.62 -8.35 -9.26
N THR A 107 3.31 -8.51 -9.44
CA THR A 107 2.35 -8.72 -8.34
C THR A 107 2.15 -10.21 -8.04
N GLN A 108 2.59 -11.10 -8.92
CA GLN A 108 2.43 -12.56 -8.74
C GLN A 108 3.13 -13.12 -7.50
N ILE A 109 4.10 -12.38 -6.93
CA ILE A 109 4.71 -12.75 -5.64
C ILE A 109 3.68 -12.90 -4.51
N TYR A 110 2.48 -12.30 -4.68
CA TYR A 110 1.37 -12.41 -3.73
C TYR A 110 0.35 -13.49 -4.10
N ALA A 111 0.55 -14.24 -5.18
CA ALA A 111 -0.42 -15.23 -5.66
C ALA A 111 -0.71 -16.31 -4.61
N HIS A 112 0.29 -16.68 -3.80
CA HIS A 112 0.14 -17.66 -2.72
C HIS A 112 -0.95 -17.29 -1.70
N ILE A 113 -1.24 -15.98 -1.51
CA ILE A 113 -2.31 -15.50 -0.63
C ILE A 113 -3.68 -15.87 -1.21
N LEU A 114 -3.83 -15.74 -2.53
CA LEU A 114 -5.06 -16.12 -3.23
C LEU A 114 -5.27 -17.63 -3.25
N ASP A 115 -4.20 -18.41 -3.40
CA ASP A 115 -4.27 -19.87 -3.37
C ASP A 115 -4.70 -20.40 -2.01
N LYS A 116 -4.17 -19.82 -0.92
CA LYS A 116 -4.63 -20.13 0.42
C LYS A 116 -6.13 -19.85 0.59
N LYS A 117 -6.60 -18.70 0.13
CA LYS A 117 -8.04 -18.36 0.19
C LYS A 117 -8.92 -19.33 -0.61
N LYS A 118 -8.45 -19.81 -1.76
CA LYS A 118 -9.16 -20.83 -2.53
C LYS A 118 -9.27 -22.13 -1.73
N GLN A 119 -8.19 -22.56 -1.10
CA GLN A 119 -8.18 -23.75 -0.25
C GLN A 119 -9.13 -23.60 0.95
N ASP A 120 -9.09 -22.45 1.63
CA ASP A 120 -9.97 -22.16 2.78
C ASP A 120 -11.45 -22.16 2.32
N ALA A 121 -11.76 -21.62 1.16
CA ALA A 121 -13.10 -21.62 0.61
C ALA A 121 -13.61 -23.03 0.27
N ILE A 122 -12.77 -23.89 -0.30
CA ILE A 122 -13.11 -25.28 -0.62
C ILE A 122 -13.34 -26.07 0.66
N SER A 123 -12.48 -25.94 1.68
CA SER A 123 -12.66 -26.62 2.97
C SER A 123 -13.98 -26.24 3.65
N THR A 124 -14.37 -24.96 3.59
CA THR A 124 -15.65 -24.50 4.14
C THR A 124 -16.86 -25.17 3.43
N ILE A 125 -16.76 -25.44 2.13
CA ILE A 125 -17.81 -26.15 1.39
C ILE A 125 -17.87 -27.62 1.85
N SER A 126 -16.71 -28.28 2.01
CA SER A 126 -16.65 -29.67 2.48
C SER A 126 -17.34 -29.82 3.84
N ASP A 127 -17.10 -28.90 4.78
CA ASP A 127 -17.71 -28.92 6.13
C ASP A 127 -19.24 -28.80 6.12
N LEU A 128 -19.84 -28.31 5.01
CA LEU A 128 -21.30 -28.24 4.85
C LEU A 128 -21.93 -29.59 4.47
N PHE A 129 -21.15 -30.50 3.88
CA PHE A 129 -21.63 -31.82 3.43
C PHE A 129 -21.27 -32.96 4.38
N ASP A 130 -20.39 -32.72 5.35
CA ASP A 130 -19.96 -33.71 6.35
C ASP A 130 -20.84 -33.73 7.63
N LYS A 131 -22.07 -33.16 7.56
CA LYS A 131 -23.05 -33.15 8.68
C LYS A 131 -24.15 -34.18 8.51
#